data_b392be217f10f972140866575a880cfd
#
_entry.id   b392be217f10f972140866575a880cfd
#
_cell.length_a   1.000
_cell.length_b   1.000
_cell.length_c   1.000
_cell.angle_alpha   90.00
_cell.angle_beta   90.00
_cell.angle_gamma   90.00
#
_symmetry.space_group_name_H-M   'P 1'
#
loop_
_entity.id
_entity.type
_entity.pdbx_description
1 polymer ?
#
loop_
_entity_poly.entity_id
_entity_poly.type
_entity_poly.pdbx_seq_one_letter_code
_entity_poly.pdbx_strand_id
1 'polypeptide(L)'
;MLRRGSHGPNVRAWQQFLIRKGHLPANSDDGIFGPNTERATASYQRDSGFPIGQIDGIAGPLTLGAAHGDGFSGNAEPPDLIRKTADGLGIDPNLMRAFVKVESGGRADAVRFEPHLAHRKLGERAQGIPYTPQSRTRRWSLVKTETSRKAFDRALAMHDDEGWKRAIIESSSFGLFQVLGAHLVRMFGVGEAVAAFDEEPEVISFALVASWFRSNPRALSIARQSPPDIEGLVRRYNGPANVTKYSEKLRAALASIEARA
;
A
#
# COMPACT_ATOMS: atom_id res chain seq x y z
N MET A 1 5.73 -4.82 -14.96
CA MET A 1 5.85 -5.81 -16.06
C MET A 1 4.73 -6.82 -15.90
N LEU A 2 3.88 -7.02 -16.94
CA LEU A 2 2.78 -7.98 -16.92
C LEU A 2 3.09 -9.13 -17.90
N ARG A 3 2.87 -10.35 -17.47
CA ARG A 3 3.19 -11.58 -18.25
C ARG A 3 2.25 -12.71 -17.84
N ARG A 4 2.31 -13.83 -18.53
CA ARG A 4 1.53 -15.02 -18.18
C ARG A 4 1.65 -15.36 -16.69
N GLY A 5 0.50 -15.55 -16.02
CA GLY A 5 0.38 -15.75 -14.58
C GLY A 5 0.20 -14.46 -13.76
N SER A 6 0.45 -13.27 -14.33
CA SER A 6 0.08 -12.01 -13.67
C SER A 6 -1.44 -11.90 -13.59
N HIS A 7 -1.96 -11.30 -12.52
CA HIS A 7 -3.40 -11.09 -12.32
C HIS A 7 -3.65 -9.76 -11.59
N GLY A 8 -4.91 -9.34 -11.60
CA GLY A 8 -5.35 -8.15 -10.87
C GLY A 8 -5.65 -6.93 -11.73
N PRO A 9 -5.82 -5.73 -11.10
CA PRO A 9 -6.29 -4.52 -11.77
C PRO A 9 -5.41 -4.04 -12.91
N ASN A 10 -4.09 -4.16 -12.76
CA ASN A 10 -3.14 -3.75 -13.80
C ASN A 10 -3.24 -4.63 -15.04
N VAL A 11 -3.52 -5.93 -14.88
CA VAL A 11 -3.79 -6.84 -15.99
C VAL A 11 -5.09 -6.47 -16.67
N ARG A 12 -6.16 -6.22 -15.91
CA ARG A 12 -7.45 -5.78 -16.46
C ARG A 12 -7.31 -4.50 -17.26
N ALA A 13 -6.55 -3.53 -16.76
CA ALA A 13 -6.27 -2.29 -17.47
C ALA A 13 -5.56 -2.52 -18.80
N TRP A 14 -4.57 -3.37 -18.78
CA TRP A 14 -3.85 -3.77 -19.98
C TRP A 14 -4.78 -4.45 -20.99
N GLN A 15 -5.63 -5.36 -20.51
CA GLN A 15 -6.65 -6.03 -21.35
C GLN A 15 -7.63 -5.02 -21.95
N GLN A 16 -8.12 -4.07 -21.18
CA GLN A 16 -9.01 -3.00 -21.68
C GLN A 16 -8.33 -2.14 -22.75
N PHE A 17 -7.04 -1.83 -22.56
CA PHE A 17 -6.26 -1.15 -23.59
C PHE A 17 -6.18 -2.00 -24.87
N LEU A 18 -5.83 -3.29 -24.76
CA LEU A 18 -5.76 -4.22 -25.89
C LEU A 18 -7.12 -4.37 -26.59
N ILE A 19 -8.24 -4.37 -25.85
CA ILE A 19 -9.60 -4.37 -26.40
C ILE A 19 -9.83 -3.08 -27.21
N ARG A 20 -9.54 -1.92 -26.65
CA ARG A 20 -9.68 -0.63 -27.37
C ARG A 20 -8.83 -0.56 -28.63
N LYS A 21 -7.68 -1.19 -28.64
CA LYS A 21 -6.76 -1.27 -29.79
C LYS A 21 -7.12 -2.40 -30.77
N GLY A 22 -8.15 -3.21 -30.48
CA GLY A 22 -8.60 -4.30 -31.35
C GLY A 22 -7.76 -5.58 -31.30
N HIS A 23 -6.85 -5.70 -30.32
CA HIS A 23 -6.00 -6.90 -30.17
C HIS A 23 -6.62 -7.98 -29.29
N LEU A 24 -7.64 -7.63 -28.48
CA LEU A 24 -8.34 -8.55 -27.60
C LEU A 24 -9.85 -8.38 -27.79
N PRO A 25 -10.65 -9.48 -27.82
CA PRO A 25 -12.09 -9.39 -27.93
C PRO A 25 -12.74 -8.61 -26.78
N ALA A 26 -13.89 -7.97 -27.04
CA ALA A 26 -14.69 -7.34 -25.99
C ALA A 26 -15.02 -8.33 -24.86
N ASN A 27 -15.14 -7.83 -23.63
CA ASN A 27 -15.41 -8.62 -22.41
C ASN A 27 -14.33 -9.65 -22.04
N SER A 28 -13.11 -9.50 -22.56
CA SER A 28 -11.97 -10.36 -22.20
C SER A 28 -11.06 -9.74 -21.12
N ASP A 29 -11.54 -8.75 -20.38
CA ASP A 29 -10.82 -8.05 -19.33
C ASP A 29 -11.08 -8.66 -17.94
N ASP A 30 -10.82 -9.97 -17.84
CA ASP A 30 -11.00 -10.77 -16.63
C ASP A 30 -9.96 -10.48 -15.51
N GLY A 31 -8.92 -9.73 -15.85
CA GLY A 31 -7.82 -9.42 -14.93
C GLY A 31 -6.81 -10.58 -14.78
N ILE A 32 -6.84 -11.58 -15.66
CA ILE A 32 -5.90 -12.71 -15.66
C ILE A 32 -5.06 -12.66 -16.94
N PHE A 33 -3.74 -12.53 -16.81
CA PHE A 33 -2.83 -12.57 -17.95
C PHE A 33 -2.65 -14.02 -18.42
N GLY A 34 -3.64 -14.51 -19.14
CA GLY A 34 -3.65 -15.85 -19.72
C GLY A 34 -3.05 -15.88 -21.13
N PRO A 35 -3.14 -17.05 -21.84
CA PRO A 35 -2.63 -17.22 -23.20
C PRO A 35 -3.24 -16.24 -24.20
N ASN A 36 -4.49 -15.83 -24.01
CA ASN A 36 -5.16 -14.87 -24.90
C ASN A 36 -4.57 -13.48 -24.76
N THR A 37 -4.35 -13.03 -23.51
CA THR A 37 -3.72 -11.74 -23.21
C THR A 37 -2.27 -11.69 -23.69
N GLU A 38 -1.53 -12.78 -23.55
CA GLU A 38 -0.17 -12.89 -24.06
C GLU A 38 -0.12 -12.76 -25.59
N ARG A 39 -0.99 -13.48 -26.32
CA ARG A 39 -1.09 -13.36 -27.79
C ARG A 39 -1.52 -11.97 -28.24
N ALA A 40 -2.47 -11.37 -27.55
CA ALA A 40 -2.92 -10.00 -27.82
C ALA A 40 -1.79 -8.99 -27.57
N THR A 41 -0.97 -9.18 -26.53
CA THR A 41 0.19 -8.35 -26.27
C THR A 41 1.23 -8.50 -27.39
N ALA A 42 1.52 -9.72 -27.83
CA ALA A 42 2.42 -9.95 -28.96
C ALA A 42 1.89 -9.35 -30.28
N SER A 43 0.57 -9.38 -30.50
CA SER A 43 -0.06 -8.70 -31.63
C SER A 43 0.14 -7.20 -31.57
N TYR A 44 -0.12 -6.59 -30.41
CA TYR A 44 0.14 -5.16 -30.18
C TYR A 44 1.60 -4.78 -30.41
N GLN A 45 2.56 -5.55 -29.89
CA GLN A 45 3.98 -5.32 -30.11
C GLN A 45 4.34 -5.33 -31.61
N ARG A 46 3.79 -6.27 -32.37
CA ARG A 46 4.00 -6.37 -33.83
C ARG A 46 3.49 -5.13 -34.54
N ASP A 47 2.26 -4.74 -34.24
CA ASP A 47 1.57 -3.62 -34.90
C ASP A 47 2.18 -2.26 -34.49
N SER A 48 2.81 -2.22 -33.32
CA SER A 48 3.60 -1.07 -32.84
C SER A 48 5.05 -1.03 -33.39
N GLY A 49 5.42 -1.93 -34.30
CA GLY A 49 6.71 -1.92 -34.99
C GLY A 49 7.89 -2.45 -34.16
N PHE A 50 7.65 -3.27 -33.15
CA PHE A 50 8.73 -3.90 -32.40
C PHE A 50 9.54 -4.86 -33.28
N PRO A 51 10.88 -4.91 -33.12
CA PRO A 51 11.71 -5.92 -33.78
C PRO A 51 11.26 -7.34 -33.44
N ILE A 52 11.38 -8.28 -34.37
CA ILE A 52 10.89 -9.67 -34.20
C ILE A 52 11.40 -10.30 -32.90
N GLY A 53 12.65 -10.06 -32.50
CA GLY A 53 13.23 -10.57 -31.25
C GLY A 53 12.68 -9.93 -29.96
N GLN A 54 11.83 -8.92 -30.07
CA GLN A 54 11.20 -8.22 -28.93
C GLN A 54 9.67 -8.42 -28.90
N ILE A 55 9.15 -9.26 -29.77
CA ILE A 55 7.72 -9.66 -29.78
C ILE A 55 7.61 -10.90 -28.90
N ASP A 56 7.54 -10.68 -27.59
CA ASP A 56 7.60 -11.73 -26.56
C ASP A 56 6.26 -11.96 -25.84
N GLY A 57 5.25 -11.13 -26.13
CA GLY A 57 3.96 -11.18 -25.47
C GLY A 57 3.97 -10.70 -24.02
N ILE A 58 5.05 -10.04 -23.59
CA ILE A 58 5.22 -9.50 -22.25
C ILE A 58 4.99 -7.97 -22.29
N ALA A 59 4.09 -7.46 -21.46
CA ALA A 59 3.95 -6.03 -21.28
C ALA A 59 5.03 -5.50 -20.34
N GLY A 60 6.25 -5.44 -20.85
CA GLY A 60 7.45 -4.92 -20.20
C GLY A 60 7.59 -3.40 -20.35
N PRO A 61 8.70 -2.80 -19.84
CA PRO A 61 8.90 -1.36 -19.90
C PRO A 61 8.83 -0.76 -21.30
N LEU A 62 9.37 -1.42 -22.28
CA LEU A 62 9.32 -0.96 -23.68
C LEU A 62 7.91 -1.01 -24.25
N THR A 63 7.20 -2.12 -24.04
CA THR A 63 5.81 -2.30 -24.48
C THR A 63 4.87 -1.31 -23.83
N LEU A 64 5.00 -1.11 -22.50
CA LEU A 64 4.22 -0.14 -21.77
C LEU A 64 4.57 1.30 -22.18
N GLY A 65 5.84 1.58 -22.44
CA GLY A 65 6.28 2.89 -22.94
C GLY A 65 5.66 3.22 -24.31
N ALA A 66 5.65 2.28 -25.26
CA ALA A 66 4.97 2.44 -26.53
C ALA A 66 3.47 2.64 -26.36
N ALA A 67 2.86 1.82 -25.49
CA ALA A 67 1.43 1.89 -25.19
C ALA A 67 1.03 3.25 -24.57
N HIS A 68 1.89 3.86 -23.74
CA HIS A 68 1.66 5.20 -23.23
C HIS A 68 1.56 6.24 -24.36
N GLY A 69 2.44 6.14 -25.38
CA GLY A 69 2.34 6.97 -26.59
C GLY A 69 1.03 6.76 -27.35
N ASP A 70 0.46 5.58 -27.26
CA ASP A 70 -0.80 5.16 -27.90
C ASP A 70 -2.05 5.40 -27.03
N GLY A 71 -1.94 6.16 -25.95
CA GLY A 71 -3.04 6.47 -25.05
C GLY A 71 -3.35 5.35 -24.03
N PHE A 72 -2.40 4.44 -23.81
CA PHE A 72 -2.39 3.67 -22.58
C PHE A 72 -1.92 4.61 -21.46
N SER A 73 -2.85 5.14 -20.74
CA SER A 73 -2.55 5.62 -19.40
C SER A 73 -2.34 4.36 -18.57
N GLY A 74 -1.16 4.00 -18.22
CA GLY A 74 -0.75 2.79 -17.48
C GLY A 74 -1.44 2.58 -16.14
N ASN A 75 -2.42 3.36 -15.95
CA ASN A 75 -3.56 3.31 -15.08
C ASN A 75 -4.79 3.08 -15.98
N ALA A 76 -5.37 1.88 -16.01
CA ALA A 76 -6.74 1.90 -15.57
C ALA A 76 -6.68 2.79 -14.34
N GLU A 77 -7.46 3.84 -14.23
CA GLU A 77 -7.61 4.51 -12.93
C GLU A 77 -7.69 3.37 -11.94
N PRO A 78 -6.71 3.18 -11.04
CA PRO A 78 -6.73 2.06 -10.11
C PRO A 78 -8.10 2.20 -9.50
N PRO A 79 -8.98 1.17 -9.54
CA PRO A 79 -10.38 1.31 -9.19
C PRO A 79 -10.34 2.17 -7.96
N ASP A 80 -10.87 3.41 -8.00
CA ASP A 80 -10.53 4.45 -7.03
C ASP A 80 -10.59 3.78 -5.66
N LEU A 81 -9.48 3.12 -5.29
CA LEU A 81 -9.41 2.24 -4.13
C LEU A 81 -9.75 3.05 -2.88
N ILE A 82 -9.49 4.35 -2.96
CA ILE A 82 -9.94 5.32 -1.98
C ILE A 82 -11.47 5.35 -1.96
N ARG A 83 -12.11 5.62 -3.09
CA ARG A 83 -13.58 5.70 -3.17
C ARG A 83 -14.22 4.37 -2.84
N LYS A 84 -13.77 3.28 -3.46
CA LYS A 84 -14.30 1.94 -3.20
C LYS A 84 -14.22 1.55 -1.72
N THR A 85 -13.09 1.85 -1.07
CA THR A 85 -12.90 1.53 0.36
C THR A 85 -13.71 2.48 1.24
N ALA A 86 -13.75 3.76 0.91
CA ALA A 86 -14.52 4.78 1.62
C ALA A 86 -16.03 4.44 1.57
N ASP A 87 -16.56 4.12 0.39
CA ASP A 87 -17.96 3.73 0.19
C ASP A 87 -18.30 2.46 0.99
N GLY A 88 -17.40 1.45 0.93
CA GLY A 88 -17.55 0.21 1.68
C GLY A 88 -17.50 0.38 3.20
N LEU A 89 -16.91 1.46 3.70
CA LEU A 89 -16.85 1.84 5.11
C LEU A 89 -17.92 2.89 5.48
N GLY A 90 -18.53 3.55 4.51
CA GLY A 90 -19.47 4.67 4.69
C GLY A 90 -18.78 5.91 5.25
N ILE A 91 -17.56 6.23 4.79
CA ILE A 91 -16.78 7.41 5.21
C ILE A 91 -16.49 8.30 4.00
N ASP A 92 -16.17 9.57 4.25
CA ASP A 92 -15.80 10.52 3.19
C ASP A 92 -14.49 10.09 2.48
N PRO A 93 -14.47 9.91 1.15
CA PRO A 93 -13.24 9.65 0.40
C PRO A 93 -12.15 10.70 0.60
N ASN A 94 -12.51 11.97 0.82
CA ASN A 94 -11.54 13.04 1.06
C ASN A 94 -10.85 12.88 2.42
N LEU A 95 -11.55 12.35 3.42
CA LEU A 95 -10.94 11.98 4.70
C LEU A 95 -9.88 10.90 4.51
N MET A 96 -10.14 9.89 3.69
CA MET A 96 -9.13 8.85 3.36
C MET A 96 -7.93 9.44 2.62
N ARG A 97 -8.16 10.31 1.63
CA ARG A 97 -7.07 11.02 0.92
C ARG A 97 -6.22 11.84 1.88
N ALA A 98 -6.84 12.50 2.84
CA ALA A 98 -6.15 13.27 3.86
C ALA A 98 -5.26 12.38 4.75
N PHE A 99 -5.74 11.20 5.16
CA PHE A 99 -4.92 10.21 5.88
C PHE A 99 -3.71 9.76 5.05
N VAL A 100 -3.89 9.36 3.80
CA VAL A 100 -2.79 8.99 2.90
C VAL A 100 -1.73 10.08 2.83
N LYS A 101 -2.15 11.34 2.67
CA LYS A 101 -1.25 12.49 2.60
C LYS A 101 -0.46 12.70 3.90
N VAL A 102 -1.09 12.51 5.05
CA VAL A 102 -0.47 12.76 6.38
C VAL A 102 0.43 11.60 6.81
N GLU A 103 0.03 10.35 6.58
CA GLU A 103 0.71 9.17 7.12
C GLU A 103 1.92 8.73 6.27
N SER A 104 1.77 8.68 4.97
CA SER A 104 2.82 8.17 4.08
C SER A 104 3.30 9.16 3.02
N GLY A 105 2.58 10.28 2.84
CA GLY A 105 2.81 11.18 1.71
C GLY A 105 2.50 10.53 0.36
N GLY A 106 1.62 9.51 0.32
CA GLY A 106 1.23 8.79 -0.87
C GLY A 106 2.10 7.58 -1.24
N ARG A 107 3.04 7.19 -0.38
CA ARG A 107 3.90 6.03 -0.65
C ARG A 107 3.25 4.74 -0.21
N ALA A 108 2.84 3.92 -1.17
CA ALA A 108 2.19 2.64 -0.91
C ALA A 108 3.14 1.60 -0.29
N ASP A 109 4.42 1.64 -0.66
CA ASP A 109 5.49 0.75 -0.19
C ASP A 109 6.11 1.17 1.16
N ALA A 110 5.55 2.18 1.81
CA ALA A 110 6.10 2.71 3.04
C ALA A 110 6.05 1.68 4.17
N VAL A 111 7.20 1.40 4.75
CA VAL A 111 7.34 0.60 5.98
C VAL A 111 8.04 1.44 7.03
N ARG A 112 7.41 1.57 8.20
CA ARG A 112 7.97 2.27 9.35
C ARG A 112 8.19 1.28 10.49
N PHE A 113 9.43 0.92 10.73
CA PHE A 113 9.83 0.07 11.83
C PHE A 113 9.99 0.88 13.12
N GLU A 114 9.45 0.35 14.22
CA GLU A 114 9.49 0.93 15.55
C GLU A 114 10.33 0.03 16.49
N PRO A 115 11.66 0.18 16.54
CA PRO A 115 12.55 -0.72 17.30
C PRO A 115 12.16 -0.86 18.77
N HIS A 116 11.65 0.20 19.38
CA HIS A 116 11.21 0.17 20.77
C HIS A 116 10.03 -0.76 21.03
N LEU A 117 9.16 -0.97 20.04
CA LEU A 117 8.07 -1.94 20.11
C LEU A 117 8.62 -3.36 20.02
N ALA A 118 9.61 -3.59 19.12
CA ALA A 118 10.28 -4.87 18.99
C ALA A 118 11.00 -5.24 20.30
N HIS A 119 11.76 -4.32 20.90
CA HIS A 119 12.40 -4.53 22.21
C HIS A 119 11.38 -4.86 23.30
N ARG A 120 10.22 -4.20 23.32
CA ARG A 120 9.18 -4.48 24.30
C ARG A 120 8.59 -5.88 24.14
N LYS A 121 8.45 -6.35 22.88
CA LYS A 121 7.89 -7.68 22.57
C LYS A 121 8.89 -8.82 22.79
N LEU A 122 10.16 -8.59 22.47
CA LEU A 122 11.21 -9.61 22.43
C LEU A 122 12.07 -9.65 23.69
N GLY A 123 12.06 -8.58 24.50
CA GLY A 123 12.90 -8.48 25.69
C GLY A 123 14.40 -8.60 25.36
N GLU A 124 15.10 -9.43 26.08
CA GLU A 124 16.54 -9.68 25.90
C GLU A 124 16.89 -10.25 24.51
N ARG A 125 15.95 -10.95 23.86
CA ARG A 125 16.16 -11.44 22.49
C ARG A 125 16.38 -10.32 21.46
N ALA A 126 15.94 -9.10 21.75
CA ALA A 126 16.11 -7.96 20.89
C ALA A 126 17.55 -7.38 20.86
N GLN A 127 18.51 -7.99 21.57
CA GLN A 127 19.92 -7.63 21.48
C GLN A 127 20.37 -7.68 20.01
N GLY A 128 21.02 -6.63 19.53
CA GLY A 128 21.41 -6.52 18.13
C GLY A 128 20.42 -5.76 17.23
N ILE A 129 19.17 -5.55 17.65
CA ILE A 129 18.33 -4.54 17.01
C ILE A 129 18.84 -3.16 17.48
N PRO A 130 19.40 -2.32 16.59
CA PRO A 130 19.91 -1.03 17.00
C PRO A 130 18.80 -0.16 17.57
N TYR A 131 19.01 0.28 18.79
CA TYR A 131 18.06 1.05 19.53
C TYR A 131 18.79 1.99 20.48
N THR A 132 18.64 3.28 20.29
CA THR A 132 19.17 4.27 21.21
C THR A 132 18.00 4.95 21.93
N PRO A 133 17.78 4.67 23.23
CA PRO A 133 16.79 5.41 24.00
C PRO A 133 17.29 6.86 24.17
N GLN A 134 16.58 7.81 23.56
CA GLN A 134 16.82 9.21 23.87
C GLN A 134 16.19 9.52 25.24
N SER A 135 17.02 9.73 26.23
CA SER A 135 16.71 9.72 27.66
C SER A 135 15.76 10.81 28.18
N ARG A 136 15.34 11.78 27.36
CA ARG A 136 14.47 12.88 27.82
C ARG A 136 13.26 13.22 26.97
N THR A 137 13.11 12.70 25.76
CA THR A 137 12.01 13.12 24.87
C THR A 137 11.18 12.00 24.30
N ARG A 138 11.41 10.74 24.67
CA ARG A 138 10.77 9.55 24.06
C ARG A 138 10.77 9.56 22.51
N ARG A 139 11.68 10.31 21.91
CA ARG A 139 11.91 10.31 20.47
C ARG A 139 12.88 9.21 20.15
N TRP A 140 12.40 8.22 19.47
CA TRP A 140 13.16 7.11 18.95
C TRP A 140 13.74 7.54 17.60
N SER A 141 15.05 7.58 17.49
CA SER A 141 15.71 7.74 16.21
C SER A 141 16.34 6.42 15.82
N LEU A 142 15.92 5.89 14.68
CA LEU A 142 16.75 4.99 13.89
C LEU A 142 18.12 5.65 13.72
N VAL A 143 19.20 4.84 13.72
CA VAL A 143 20.54 5.35 13.38
C VAL A 143 20.40 6.16 12.09
N LYS A 144 20.84 7.41 12.08
CA LYS A 144 20.58 8.40 11.00
C LYS A 144 21.01 7.99 9.59
N THR A 145 21.65 6.84 9.44
CA THR A 145 22.23 6.32 8.20
C THR A 145 21.39 5.25 7.50
N GLU A 146 20.25 4.84 8.06
CA GLU A 146 19.45 3.76 7.54
C GLU A 146 17.99 4.15 7.35
N THR A 147 17.37 3.76 6.21
CA THR A 147 15.93 3.92 6.03
C THR A 147 15.15 2.96 6.93
N SER A 148 13.93 3.32 7.28
CA SER A 148 13.06 2.49 8.13
C SER A 148 12.80 1.12 7.51
N ARG A 149 12.67 1.03 6.19
CA ARG A 149 12.53 -0.24 5.47
C ARG A 149 13.78 -1.12 5.61
N LYS A 150 14.98 -0.58 5.40
CA LYS A 150 16.23 -1.34 5.58
C LYS A 150 16.40 -1.86 7.00
N ALA A 151 16.06 -1.03 7.99
CA ALA A 151 16.11 -1.45 9.39
C ALA A 151 15.11 -2.58 9.69
N PHE A 152 13.92 -2.53 9.10
CA PHE A 152 12.92 -3.60 9.16
C PHE A 152 13.44 -4.90 8.54
N ASP A 153 13.91 -4.84 7.29
CA ASP A 153 14.40 -6.01 6.55
C ASP A 153 15.57 -6.69 7.29
N ARG A 154 16.50 -5.88 7.81
CA ARG A 154 17.61 -6.38 8.63
C ARG A 154 17.12 -7.05 9.91
N ALA A 155 16.22 -6.42 10.65
CA ALA A 155 15.68 -6.98 11.89
C ALA A 155 14.89 -8.27 11.61
N LEU A 156 14.13 -8.32 10.52
CA LEU A 156 13.38 -9.52 10.12
C LEU A 156 14.30 -10.70 9.81
N ALA A 157 15.45 -10.44 9.18
CA ALA A 157 16.42 -11.46 8.79
C ALA A 157 17.32 -11.97 9.91
N MET A 158 17.28 -11.37 11.12
CA MET A 158 18.17 -11.76 12.22
C MET A 158 17.89 -13.15 12.78
N HIS A 159 16.62 -13.57 12.77
CA HIS A 159 16.18 -14.88 13.22
C HIS A 159 15.05 -15.41 12.36
N ASP A 160 15.04 -16.72 12.15
CA ASP A 160 14.06 -17.37 11.25
C ASP A 160 12.82 -17.92 11.98
N ASP A 161 12.77 -17.84 13.31
CA ASP A 161 11.61 -18.31 14.07
C ASP A 161 10.38 -17.42 13.91
N GLU A 162 9.20 -18.04 13.91
CA GLU A 162 7.92 -17.36 13.70
C GLU A 162 7.64 -16.28 14.75
N GLY A 163 7.99 -16.53 16.01
CA GLY A 163 7.77 -15.59 17.10
C GLY A 163 8.59 -14.30 16.92
N TRP A 164 9.82 -14.43 16.42
CA TRP A 164 10.66 -13.30 16.06
C TRP A 164 10.06 -12.51 14.90
N LYS A 165 9.77 -13.17 13.78
CA LYS A 165 9.18 -12.53 12.58
C LYS A 165 7.88 -11.82 12.92
N ARG A 166 7.01 -12.46 13.68
CA ARG A 166 5.77 -11.87 14.19
C ARG A 166 6.05 -10.58 14.97
N ALA A 167 6.97 -10.62 15.93
CA ALA A 167 7.27 -9.45 16.75
C ALA A 167 7.81 -8.26 15.92
N ILE A 168 8.66 -8.51 14.91
CA ILE A 168 9.20 -7.48 14.01
C ILE A 168 8.08 -6.90 13.14
N ILE A 169 7.26 -7.74 12.49
CA ILE A 169 6.16 -7.29 11.62
C ILE A 169 5.16 -6.46 12.45
N GLU A 170 4.74 -6.95 13.61
CA GLU A 170 3.80 -6.25 14.50
C GLU A 170 4.40 -4.98 15.16
N SER A 171 5.71 -4.80 15.08
CA SER A 171 6.40 -3.59 15.53
C SER A 171 6.64 -2.60 14.39
N SER A 172 5.96 -2.78 13.28
CA SER A 172 6.07 -1.94 12.09
C SER A 172 4.70 -1.47 11.63
N SER A 173 4.67 -0.35 10.93
CA SER A 173 3.49 0.17 10.24
C SER A 173 3.71 0.08 8.73
N PHE A 174 2.65 -0.20 7.98
CA PHE A 174 2.71 -0.54 6.57
C PHE A 174 1.79 0.33 5.71
N GLY A 175 2.30 0.68 4.54
CA GLY A 175 1.54 1.19 3.42
C GLY A 175 1.07 2.63 3.54
N LEU A 176 0.09 2.97 2.70
CA LEU A 176 -0.47 4.31 2.55
C LEU A 176 -0.97 4.91 3.87
N PHE A 177 -1.55 4.09 4.71
CA PHE A 177 -2.20 4.50 5.96
C PHE A 177 -1.36 4.24 7.20
N GLN A 178 -0.18 3.66 7.08
CA GLN A 178 0.71 3.30 8.19
C GLN A 178 0.00 2.46 9.28
N VAL A 179 -0.78 1.47 8.84
CA VAL A 179 -1.47 0.54 9.75
C VAL A 179 -0.47 -0.45 10.34
N LEU A 180 -0.62 -0.76 11.64
CA LEU A 180 0.28 -1.69 12.34
C LEU A 180 0.24 -3.11 11.73
N GLY A 181 1.39 -3.74 11.63
CA GLY A 181 1.60 -5.05 11.04
C GLY A 181 0.86 -6.20 11.71
N ALA A 182 0.28 -5.99 12.90
CA ALA A 182 -0.63 -6.96 13.51
C ALA A 182 -1.87 -7.25 12.63
N HIS A 183 -2.34 -6.26 11.86
CA HIS A 183 -3.42 -6.47 10.89
C HIS A 183 -2.93 -7.28 9.68
N LEU A 184 -1.71 -7.02 9.22
CA LEU A 184 -1.09 -7.75 8.12
C LEU A 184 -0.90 -9.24 8.48
N VAL A 185 -0.35 -9.51 9.67
CA VAL A 185 -0.19 -10.89 10.18
C VAL A 185 -1.53 -11.61 10.34
N ARG A 186 -2.56 -10.90 10.79
CA ARG A 186 -3.92 -11.49 10.91
C ARG A 186 -4.51 -11.88 9.56
N MET A 187 -4.19 -11.14 8.51
CA MET A 187 -4.72 -11.39 7.16
C MET A 187 -4.01 -12.51 6.43
N PHE A 188 -2.69 -12.60 6.57
CA PHE A 188 -1.85 -13.48 5.73
C PHE A 188 -1.04 -14.52 6.53
N GLY A 189 -1.05 -14.46 7.86
CA GLY A 189 -0.09 -15.23 8.67
C GLY A 189 1.30 -14.60 8.63
N VAL A 190 2.20 -15.09 9.48
CA VAL A 190 3.56 -14.52 9.61
C VAL A 190 4.41 -14.80 8.37
N GLY A 191 4.28 -16.00 7.78
CA GLY A 191 5.09 -16.44 6.64
C GLY A 191 4.85 -15.62 5.38
N GLU A 192 3.60 -15.30 5.09
CA GLU A 192 3.20 -14.64 3.83
C GLU A 192 3.01 -13.12 3.96
N ALA A 193 2.96 -12.60 5.17
CA ALA A 193 2.55 -11.21 5.43
C ALA A 193 3.38 -10.18 4.65
N VAL A 194 4.70 -10.29 4.69
CA VAL A 194 5.60 -9.32 4.05
C VAL A 194 5.61 -9.50 2.54
N ALA A 195 5.63 -10.74 2.06
CA ALA A 195 5.60 -11.06 0.63
C ALA A 195 4.31 -10.54 -0.02
N ALA A 196 3.15 -10.76 0.60
CA ALA A 196 1.88 -10.25 0.11
C ALA A 196 1.87 -8.70 0.05
N PHE A 197 2.41 -8.04 1.08
CA PHE A 197 2.51 -6.58 1.07
C PHE A 197 3.44 -6.07 -0.03
N ASP A 198 4.59 -6.71 -0.23
CA ASP A 198 5.58 -6.29 -1.22
C ASP A 198 5.10 -6.52 -2.67
N GLU A 199 4.23 -7.51 -2.88
CA GLU A 199 3.66 -7.79 -4.20
C GLU A 199 2.62 -6.73 -4.61
N GLU A 200 1.70 -6.36 -3.70
CA GLU A 200 0.62 -5.41 -3.99
C GLU A 200 0.44 -4.36 -2.87
N PRO A 201 1.45 -3.50 -2.61
CA PRO A 201 1.47 -2.62 -1.44
C PRO A 201 0.29 -1.64 -1.39
N GLU A 202 -0.20 -1.19 -2.55
CA GLU A 202 -1.35 -0.30 -2.62
C GLU A 202 -2.64 -1.03 -2.22
N VAL A 203 -2.94 -2.15 -2.86
CA VAL A 203 -4.14 -2.96 -2.58
C VAL A 203 -4.17 -3.39 -1.11
N ILE A 204 -3.04 -3.88 -0.61
CA ILE A 204 -2.91 -4.31 0.78
C ILE A 204 -3.09 -3.13 1.75
N SER A 205 -2.59 -1.94 1.42
CA SER A 205 -2.80 -0.74 2.24
C SER A 205 -4.29 -0.44 2.47
N PHE A 206 -5.12 -0.55 1.43
CA PHE A 206 -6.57 -0.35 1.55
C PHE A 206 -7.24 -1.48 2.33
N ALA A 207 -6.82 -2.72 2.15
CA ALA A 207 -7.29 -3.84 2.94
C ALA A 207 -6.95 -3.68 4.43
N LEU A 208 -5.74 -3.22 4.74
CA LEU A 208 -5.27 -2.96 6.11
C LEU A 208 -6.10 -1.87 6.79
N VAL A 209 -6.32 -0.72 6.15
CA VAL A 209 -7.10 0.36 6.75
C VAL A 209 -8.57 -0.05 6.93
N ALA A 210 -9.14 -0.79 5.99
CA ALA A 210 -10.49 -1.34 6.14
C ALA A 210 -10.58 -2.33 7.32
N SER A 211 -9.60 -3.21 7.48
CA SER A 211 -9.48 -4.11 8.62
C SER A 211 -9.37 -3.35 9.94
N TRP A 212 -8.56 -2.28 9.95
CA TRP A 212 -8.39 -1.44 11.13
C TRP A 212 -9.72 -0.78 11.54
N PHE A 213 -10.43 -0.14 10.61
CA PHE A 213 -11.73 0.50 10.91
C PHE A 213 -12.77 -0.50 11.39
N ARG A 214 -12.86 -1.69 10.77
CA ARG A 214 -13.79 -2.76 11.20
C ARG A 214 -13.47 -3.28 12.60
N SER A 215 -12.19 -3.33 12.96
CA SER A 215 -11.74 -3.71 14.31
C SER A 215 -11.89 -2.60 15.34
N ASN A 216 -12.20 -1.37 14.91
CA ASN A 216 -12.35 -0.19 15.75
C ASN A 216 -13.70 0.52 15.51
N PRO A 217 -14.84 -0.07 15.94
CA PRO A 217 -16.19 0.46 15.62
C PRO A 217 -16.41 1.92 16.05
N ARG A 218 -15.81 2.34 17.16
CA ARG A 218 -15.89 3.73 17.62
C ARG A 218 -15.13 4.70 16.70
N ALA A 219 -13.97 4.30 16.18
CA ALA A 219 -13.24 5.10 15.20
C ALA A 219 -14.03 5.21 13.89
N LEU A 220 -14.63 4.11 13.45
CA LEU A 220 -15.48 4.07 12.25
C LEU A 220 -16.71 4.96 12.43
N SER A 221 -17.38 4.91 13.60
CA SER A 221 -18.51 5.78 13.91
C SER A 221 -18.14 7.27 13.86
N ILE A 222 -16.96 7.64 14.36
CA ILE A 222 -16.46 9.03 14.30
C ILE A 222 -16.16 9.42 12.84
N ALA A 223 -15.51 8.55 12.08
CA ALA A 223 -15.16 8.83 10.68
C ALA A 223 -16.39 8.99 9.77
N ARG A 224 -17.55 8.44 10.14
CA ARG A 224 -18.83 8.55 9.43
C ARG A 224 -19.60 9.84 9.73
N GLN A 225 -19.17 10.63 10.71
CA GLN A 225 -19.80 11.91 11.01
C GLN A 225 -19.52 12.94 9.91
N SER A 226 -20.41 13.90 9.74
CA SER A 226 -20.25 15.02 8.81
C SER A 226 -20.54 16.35 9.55
N PRO A 227 -19.51 17.13 9.89
CA PRO A 227 -18.06 16.84 9.79
C PRO A 227 -17.59 15.81 10.82
N PRO A 228 -16.51 15.06 10.54
CA PRO A 228 -15.96 14.09 11.48
C PRO A 228 -15.24 14.77 12.66
N ASP A 229 -15.30 14.16 13.85
CA ASP A 229 -14.47 14.56 14.99
C ASP A 229 -13.01 14.13 14.75
N ILE A 230 -12.22 15.02 14.16
CA ILE A 230 -10.83 14.78 13.80
C ILE A 230 -9.96 14.44 15.02
N GLU A 231 -10.16 15.09 16.16
CA GLU A 231 -9.36 14.83 17.36
C GLU A 231 -9.67 13.45 17.96
N GLY A 232 -10.94 13.11 18.06
CA GLY A 232 -11.39 11.81 18.50
C GLY A 232 -10.87 10.69 17.59
N LEU A 233 -10.83 10.92 16.28
CA LEU A 233 -10.32 9.98 15.30
C LEU A 233 -8.80 9.82 15.42
N VAL A 234 -8.04 10.92 15.45
CA VAL A 234 -6.57 10.92 15.59
C VAL A 234 -6.15 10.26 16.90
N ARG A 235 -6.85 10.53 18.01
CA ARG A 235 -6.57 9.90 19.31
C ARG A 235 -6.68 8.38 19.25
N ARG A 236 -7.59 7.85 18.45
CA ARG A 236 -7.79 6.39 18.28
C ARG A 236 -6.80 5.78 17.30
N TYR A 237 -6.45 6.54 16.27
CA TYR A 237 -5.55 6.07 15.21
C TYR A 237 -4.09 6.10 15.67
N ASN A 238 -3.62 7.25 16.16
CA ASN A 238 -2.22 7.49 16.50
C ASN A 238 -1.95 7.41 18.02
N GLY A 239 -2.97 7.13 18.83
CA GLY A 239 -2.86 7.15 20.27
C GLY A 239 -2.93 8.57 20.85
N PRO A 240 -2.81 8.71 22.18
CA PRO A 240 -3.01 10.00 22.88
C PRO A 240 -1.86 11.00 22.71
N ALA A 241 -0.70 10.54 22.24
CA ALA A 241 0.46 11.41 22.05
C ALA A 241 0.32 12.23 20.76
N ASN A 242 0.59 13.56 20.86
CA ASN A 242 0.61 14.47 19.71
C ASN A 242 -0.74 14.65 18.98
N VAL A 243 -1.88 14.42 19.65
CA VAL A 243 -3.22 14.55 19.06
C VAL A 243 -3.40 15.89 18.38
N THR A 244 -3.10 17.01 19.06
CA THR A 244 -3.23 18.36 18.50
C THR A 244 -2.49 18.51 17.18
N LYS A 245 -1.21 18.19 17.18
CA LYS A 245 -0.35 18.31 15.99
C LYS A 245 -0.83 17.45 14.80
N TYR A 246 -1.27 16.22 15.05
CA TYR A 246 -1.79 15.35 14.01
C TYR A 246 -3.16 15.80 13.51
N SER A 247 -4.03 16.29 14.41
CA SER A 247 -5.33 16.84 14.05
C SER A 247 -5.21 18.09 13.17
N GLU A 248 -4.27 18.99 13.49
CA GLU A 248 -3.97 20.15 12.64
C GLU A 248 -3.52 19.74 11.23
N LYS A 249 -2.60 18.77 11.15
CA LYS A 249 -2.15 18.25 9.84
C LYS A 249 -3.30 17.63 9.04
N LEU A 250 -4.15 16.84 9.68
CA LEU A 250 -5.26 16.17 9.02
C LEU A 250 -6.33 17.16 8.55
N ARG A 251 -6.67 18.17 9.36
CA ARG A 251 -7.56 19.27 8.97
C ARG A 251 -6.99 20.07 7.77
N ALA A 252 -5.71 20.42 7.82
CA ALA A 252 -5.05 21.14 6.72
C ALA A 252 -5.01 20.32 5.43
N ALA A 253 -4.76 19.01 5.53
CA ALA A 253 -4.79 18.12 4.39
C ALA A 253 -6.18 18.01 3.78
N LEU A 254 -7.22 17.85 4.62
CA LEU A 254 -8.62 17.77 4.19
C LEU A 254 -9.04 19.06 3.49
N ALA A 255 -8.84 20.22 4.11
CA ALA A 255 -9.16 21.52 3.51
C ALA A 255 -8.44 21.74 2.16
N SER A 256 -7.16 21.30 2.05
CA SER A 256 -6.40 21.38 0.78
C SER A 256 -6.96 20.46 -0.31
N ILE A 257 -7.63 19.37 0.03
CA ILE A 257 -8.26 18.45 -0.92
C ILE A 257 -9.61 19.01 -1.36
N GLU A 258 -10.43 19.47 -0.43
CA GLU A 258 -11.75 20.06 -0.68
C GLU A 258 -11.67 21.32 -1.57
N ALA A 259 -10.63 22.15 -1.39
CA ALA A 259 -10.41 23.34 -2.21
C ALA A 259 -10.03 23.03 -3.68
N ARG A 260 -9.78 21.75 -4.04
CA ARG A 260 -9.39 21.33 -5.40
C ARG A 260 -10.45 20.46 -6.08
N ALA A 261 -11.49 20.07 -5.33
CA ALA A 261 -12.61 19.27 -5.81
C ALA A 261 -13.71 20.19 -6.41
#